data_bdae23228f827e3fe560f8a91c4e146a
#
_entry.id   bdae23228f827e3fe560f8a91c4e146a
#
_cell.length_a   1.000
_cell.length_b   1.000
_cell.length_c   1.000
_cell.angle_alpha   90.00
_cell.angle_beta   90.00
_cell.angle_gamma   90.00
#
_symmetry.space_group_name_H-M   'P 1'
#
loop_
_entity.id
_entity.type
_entity.pdbx_description
1 polymer ?
#
loop_
_entity_poly.entity_id
_entity_poly.type
_entity_poly.pdbx_seq_one_letter_code
_entity_poly.pdbx_strand_id
1 'polypeptide(L)' 'IHKDLRLLFPNNPALAYVWMKTKNKAMHGNTPIGTIVDMGFPGLLYVRSYLDRARGN' A
#
# COMPACT_ATOMS: atom_id res chain seq x y z
N ILE A 1 7.43 6.92 1.01
CA ILE A 1 6.74 5.62 0.97
C ILE A 1 7.42 4.57 1.83
N HIS A 2 8.73 4.57 1.81
CA HIS A 2 9.50 3.63 2.61
C HIS A 2 9.19 3.77 4.11
N LYS A 3 9.08 5.01 4.58
CA LYS A 3 8.71 5.29 5.97
C LYS A 3 7.30 4.81 6.29
N ASP A 4 6.36 5.02 5.37
CA ASP A 4 4.97 4.61 5.57
C ASP A 4 4.85 3.08 5.67
N LEU A 5 5.60 2.35 4.85
CA LEU A 5 5.62 0.89 4.93
C LEU A 5 6.18 0.41 6.27
N ARG A 6 7.20 1.07 6.81
CA ARG A 6 7.76 0.71 8.10
C ARG A 6 6.80 0.98 9.25
N LEU A 7 5.97 2.02 9.13
CA LEU A 7 4.94 2.32 10.13
C LEU A 7 3.80 1.30 10.10
N LEU A 8 3.42 0.85 8.89
CA LEU A 8 2.30 -0.07 8.71
C LEU A 8 2.69 -1.52 8.95
N PHE A 9 3.94 -1.88 8.66
CA PHE A 9 4.45 -3.24 8.84
C PHE A 9 5.76 -3.20 9.64
N PRO A 10 5.71 -2.77 10.90
CA PRO A 10 6.94 -2.55 11.67
C PRO A 10 7.71 -3.82 11.96
N ASN A 11 7.02 -4.97 11.99
CA ASN A 11 7.63 -6.23 12.37
C ASN A 11 7.94 -7.15 11.19
N ASN A 12 7.59 -6.73 9.96
CA ASN A 12 7.78 -7.61 8.81
C ASN A 12 7.91 -6.79 7.51
N PRO A 13 9.08 -6.20 7.26
CA PRO A 13 9.29 -5.42 6.04
C PRO A 13 9.20 -6.26 4.75
N ALA A 14 9.56 -7.55 4.83
CA ALA A 14 9.45 -8.43 3.66
C ALA A 14 7.98 -8.60 3.24
N LEU A 15 7.07 -8.72 4.20
CA LEU A 15 5.64 -8.82 3.93
C LEU A 15 5.12 -7.54 3.28
N ALA A 16 5.59 -6.38 3.72
CA ALA A 16 5.21 -5.10 3.13
C ALA A 16 5.60 -5.03 1.65
N TYR A 17 6.80 -5.46 1.31
CA TYR A 17 7.24 -5.47 -0.08
C TYR A 17 6.41 -6.43 -0.94
N VAL A 18 6.12 -7.61 -0.42
CA VAL A 18 5.28 -8.58 -1.13
C VAL A 18 3.90 -7.98 -1.39
N TRP A 19 3.29 -7.37 -0.37
CA TRP A 19 1.98 -6.75 -0.51
C TRP A 19 1.98 -5.65 -1.57
N MET A 20 3.00 -4.80 -1.57
CA MET A 20 3.11 -3.69 -2.53
C MET A 20 3.21 -4.16 -3.97
N LYS A 21 3.69 -5.37 -4.21
CA LYS A 21 3.87 -5.93 -5.56
C LYS A 21 2.80 -6.93 -5.94
N THR A 22 1.80 -7.16 -5.09
CA THR A 22 0.74 -8.12 -5.36
C THR A 22 -0.50 -7.39 -5.86
N LYS A 23 -1.13 -7.92 -6.91
CA LYS A 23 -2.37 -7.36 -7.43
C LYS A 23 -3.46 -7.36 -6.36
N ASN A 24 -4.24 -6.29 -6.29
CA ASN A 24 -5.22 -6.10 -5.24
C ASN A 24 -6.56 -5.69 -5.84
N LYS A 25 -7.62 -6.41 -5.50
CA LYS A 25 -8.97 -6.11 -6.00
C LYS A 25 -9.44 -4.72 -5.59
N ALA A 26 -9.07 -4.25 -4.42
CA ALA A 26 -9.43 -2.91 -3.95
C ALA A 26 -8.82 -1.81 -4.80
N MET A 27 -7.82 -2.14 -5.61
CA MET A 27 -7.12 -1.21 -6.50
C MET A 27 -7.37 -1.56 -7.96
N HIS A 28 -8.56 -2.11 -8.26
CA HIS A 28 -8.99 -2.48 -9.61
C HIS A 28 -8.05 -3.48 -10.29
N GLY A 29 -7.49 -4.40 -9.51
CA GLY A 29 -6.58 -5.41 -10.03
C GLY A 29 -5.15 -4.92 -10.25
N ASN A 30 -4.87 -3.67 -9.92
CA ASN A 30 -3.50 -3.14 -9.98
C ASN A 30 -2.75 -3.48 -8.68
N THR A 31 -1.43 -3.37 -8.73
CA THR A 31 -0.63 -3.47 -7.51
C THR A 31 -0.67 -2.13 -6.76
N PRO A 32 -0.47 -2.13 -5.44
CA PRO A 32 -0.37 -0.87 -4.71
C PRO A 32 0.73 0.06 -5.25
N ILE A 33 1.90 -0.50 -5.60
CA ILE A 33 2.97 0.31 -6.15
C ILE A 33 2.59 0.87 -7.53
N GLY A 34 1.89 0.08 -8.35
CA GLY A 34 1.39 0.54 -9.65
C GLY A 34 0.39 1.68 -9.50
N THR A 35 -0.48 1.59 -8.51
CA THR A 35 -1.45 2.65 -8.20
C THR A 35 -0.75 3.96 -7.86
N ILE A 36 0.31 3.90 -7.07
CA ILE A 36 1.09 5.09 -6.70
C ILE A 36 1.80 5.67 -7.92
N VAL A 37 2.40 4.82 -8.75
CA VAL A 37 3.11 5.27 -9.96
C VAL A 37 2.13 5.94 -10.92
N ASP A 38 0.95 5.34 -11.13
CA ASP A 38 -0.03 5.84 -12.09
C ASP A 38 -0.72 7.12 -11.62
N MET A 39 -1.04 7.21 -10.34
CA MET A 39 -1.83 8.31 -9.79
C MET A 39 -1.00 9.37 -9.07
N GLY A 40 0.26 9.07 -8.76
CA GLY A 40 1.12 9.98 -8.02
C GLY A 40 0.69 10.11 -6.56
N PHE A 41 0.73 11.33 -6.04
CA PHE A 41 0.40 11.59 -4.63
C PHE A 41 -1.02 11.14 -4.24
N PRO A 42 -2.06 11.38 -5.05
CA PRO A 42 -3.39 10.82 -4.76
C PRO A 42 -3.39 9.30 -4.61
N GLY A 43 -2.59 8.60 -5.41
CA GLY A 43 -2.45 7.14 -5.29
C GLY A 43 -1.82 6.73 -3.98
N LEU A 44 -0.82 7.47 -3.53
CA LEU A 44 -0.19 7.23 -2.24
C LEU A 44 -1.20 7.38 -1.09
N LEU A 45 -2.01 8.43 -1.14
CA LEU A 45 -3.06 8.65 -0.13
C LEU A 45 -4.11 7.54 -0.17
N TYR A 46 -4.47 7.08 -1.35
CA TYR A 46 -5.43 6.01 -1.52
C TYR A 46 -4.92 4.70 -0.88
N VAL A 47 -3.68 4.33 -1.16
CA VAL A 47 -3.05 3.14 -0.61
C VAL A 47 -2.96 3.24 0.92
N ARG A 48 -2.57 4.40 1.42
CA ARG A 48 -2.46 4.63 2.86
C ARG A 48 -3.82 4.50 3.55
N SER A 49 -4.87 5.09 2.96
CA SER A 49 -6.23 5.00 3.50
C SER A 49 -6.71 3.54 3.53
N TYR A 50 -6.41 2.78 2.49
CA TYR A 50 -6.75 1.37 2.45
C TYR A 50 -6.10 0.60 3.58
N LEU A 51 -4.81 0.82 3.79
CA LEU A 51 -4.07 0.14 4.87
C LEU A 51 -4.59 0.52 6.25
N ASP A 52 -4.94 1.78 6.45
CA ASP A 52 -5.50 2.23 7.73
C ASP A 52 -6.81 1.52 8.03
N ARG A 53 -7.68 1.38 7.04
CA ARG A 53 -8.94 0.67 7.21
C ARG A 53 -8.73 -0.82 7.46
N ALA A 54 -7.77 -1.42 6.77
CA ALA A 54 -7.46 -2.84 6.94
C ALA A 54 -6.92 -3.14 8.34
N ARG A 55 -6.31 -2.15 8.98
CA ARG A 55 -5.82 -2.29 10.36
C ARG A 55 -6.93 -2.14 11.40
N GLY A 56 -8.14 -1.77 11.01
CA GLY A 56 -9.24 -1.59 11.93
C GLY A 56 -9.30 -0.23 12.62
N ASN A 57 -8.66 0.74 12.04
CA ASN A 57 -8.69 2.11 12.57
C ASN A 57 -9.78 2.94 11.92
#